data_3b5ef888d20b44406c299ea5cf6e3b00
#
_entry.id   3b5ef888d20b44406c299ea5cf6e3b00
#
_cell.length_a   1.000
_cell.length_b   1.000
_cell.length_c   1.000
_cell.angle_alpha   90.00
_cell.angle_beta   90.00
_cell.angle_gamma   90.00
#
_symmetry.space_group_name_H-M   'P 1'
#
loop_
_entity.id
_entity.type
_entity.pdbx_description
1 polymer ?
#
loop_
_entity_poly.entity_id
_entity_poly.type
_entity_poly.pdbx_seq_one_letter_code
_entity_poly.pdbx_strand_id
1 'polypeptide(L)'
;MPLMMTFFNVRRGRDMLFKRAMRGAFPSRGGFPREMRRLERELGIRFVGWFNVTEGSTWNNVVILDLPNYAVLDRLYADSSTRRLGHWIAESVFERKHTIFLRERMGADLVYHP
;
A
#
# COMPACT_ATOMS: atom_id res chain seq x y z
N MET A 1 -0.11 -10.32 -12.77
CA MET A 1 -0.94 -9.87 -11.65
C MET A 1 -0.88 -8.36 -11.55
N PRO A 2 -2.00 -7.66 -11.33
CA PRO A 2 -1.95 -6.21 -11.23
C PRO A 2 -1.28 -5.73 -9.94
N LEU A 3 -0.58 -4.61 -10.05
CA LEU A 3 0.02 -3.94 -8.90
C LEU A 3 -0.77 -2.67 -8.59
N MET A 4 -1.01 -2.44 -7.31
CA MET A 4 -1.58 -1.20 -6.81
C MET A 4 -0.46 -0.41 -6.12
N MET A 5 -0.17 0.78 -6.63
CA MET A 5 0.88 1.63 -6.10
C MET A 5 0.25 2.90 -5.54
N THR A 6 0.40 3.11 -4.25
CA THR A 6 -0.08 4.34 -3.61
C THR A 6 1.12 5.21 -3.27
N PHE A 7 1.24 6.31 -3.99
CA PHE A 7 2.23 7.35 -3.73
C PHE A 7 1.66 8.34 -2.73
N PHE A 8 2.49 8.80 -1.82
CA PHE A 8 2.05 9.77 -0.83
C PHE A 8 3.21 10.60 -0.28
N ASN A 9 2.85 11.74 0.31
CA ASN A 9 3.75 12.54 1.11
C ASN A 9 3.23 12.55 2.54
N VAL A 10 4.14 12.40 3.49
CA VAL A 10 3.80 12.41 4.91
C VAL A 10 3.73 13.86 5.38
N ARG A 11 2.72 14.18 6.17
CA ARG A 11 2.58 15.50 6.78
C ARG A 11 3.81 15.82 7.62
N ARG A 12 4.21 17.08 7.61
CA ARG A 12 5.33 17.54 8.41
C ARG A 12 5.13 17.18 9.88
N GLY A 13 6.13 16.54 10.48
CA GLY A 13 6.09 16.12 11.86
C GLY A 13 5.38 14.79 12.12
N ARG A 14 4.86 14.12 11.07
CA ARG A 14 4.13 12.85 11.22
C ARG A 14 4.94 11.61 10.82
N ASP A 15 6.19 11.77 10.44
CA ASP A 15 7.02 10.67 9.97
C ASP A 15 7.18 9.57 11.03
N MET A 16 7.43 9.95 12.27
CA MET A 16 7.56 8.97 13.35
C MET A 16 6.25 8.24 13.65
N LEU A 17 5.14 8.95 13.59
CA LEU A 17 3.82 8.34 13.78
C LEU A 17 3.54 7.31 12.70
N PHE A 18 3.88 7.64 11.46
CA PHE A 18 3.72 6.72 10.34
C PHE A 18 4.60 5.48 10.50
N LYS A 19 5.86 5.65 10.86
CA LYS A 19 6.78 4.53 11.11
C LYS A 19 6.27 3.61 12.21
N ARG A 20 5.69 4.16 13.27
CA ARG A 20 5.08 3.37 14.35
C ARG A 20 3.87 2.58 13.85
N ALA A 21 3.03 3.20 13.02
CA ALA A 21 1.88 2.51 12.42
C ALA A 21 2.33 1.34 11.55
N MET A 22 3.38 1.54 10.74
CA MET A 22 3.94 0.51 9.88
C MET A 22 4.58 -0.63 10.68
N ARG A 23 5.00 -0.38 11.91
CA ARG A 23 5.55 -1.39 12.82
C ARG A 23 4.52 -2.04 13.72
N GLY A 24 3.25 -1.64 13.61
CA GLY A 24 2.16 -2.25 14.34
C GLY A 24 1.81 -1.63 15.69
N ALA A 25 2.37 -0.45 16.03
CA ALA A 25 2.09 0.22 17.30
C ALA A 25 0.78 1.01 17.28
N PHE A 26 0.38 1.53 16.12
CA PHE A 26 -0.79 2.37 15.94
C PHE A 26 -1.50 2.04 14.63
N PRO A 27 -2.77 2.45 14.45
CA PRO A 27 -3.70 3.03 15.43
C PRO A 27 -4.29 2.00 16.39
N SER A 28 -4.16 0.70 16.08
CA SER A 28 -4.63 -0.38 16.93
C SER A 28 -3.52 -1.40 17.13
N ARG A 29 -3.73 -2.32 18.07
CA ARG A 29 -2.77 -3.39 18.33
C ARG A 29 -2.54 -4.23 17.06
N GLY A 30 -1.29 -4.36 16.66
CA GLY A 30 -0.90 -5.05 15.44
C GLY A 30 -0.94 -4.17 14.20
N GLY A 31 -1.72 -3.07 14.20
CA GLY A 31 -1.74 -2.03 13.20
C GLY A 31 -1.70 -2.49 11.75
N PHE A 32 -0.89 -1.82 10.97
CA PHE A 32 -0.72 -2.06 9.54
C PHE A 32 -0.24 -3.50 9.22
N PRO A 33 0.78 -4.06 9.90
CA PRO A 33 1.23 -5.42 9.61
C PRO A 33 0.13 -6.46 9.81
N ARG A 34 -0.70 -6.32 10.84
CA ARG A 34 -1.82 -7.22 11.10
C ARG A 34 -2.83 -7.16 9.96
N GLU A 35 -3.17 -5.95 9.49
CA GLU A 35 -4.09 -5.77 8.37
C GLU A 35 -3.53 -6.38 7.08
N MET A 36 -2.25 -6.21 6.81
CA MET A 36 -1.63 -6.77 5.61
C MET A 36 -1.64 -8.30 5.63
N ARG A 37 -1.37 -8.91 6.78
CA ARG A 37 -1.45 -10.37 6.90
C ARG A 37 -2.88 -10.87 6.71
N ARG A 38 -3.85 -10.16 7.25
CA ARG A 38 -5.27 -10.51 7.09
C ARG A 38 -5.71 -10.40 5.62
N LEU A 39 -5.35 -9.34 4.94
CA LEU A 39 -5.67 -9.14 3.53
C LEU A 39 -5.05 -10.23 2.64
N GLU A 40 -3.84 -10.66 2.95
CA GLU A 40 -3.21 -11.76 2.24
C GLU A 40 -3.98 -13.06 2.44
N ARG A 41 -4.35 -13.37 3.67
CA ARG A 41 -5.08 -14.59 4.01
C ARG A 41 -6.48 -14.61 3.43
N GLU A 42 -7.22 -13.50 3.51
CA GLU A 42 -8.64 -13.45 3.15
C GLU A 42 -8.91 -13.06 1.71
N LEU A 43 -8.08 -12.19 1.14
CA LEU A 43 -8.28 -11.64 -0.20
C LEU A 43 -7.18 -11.98 -1.20
N GLY A 44 -6.10 -12.59 -0.73
CA GLY A 44 -4.94 -12.88 -1.59
C GLY A 44 -4.13 -11.64 -1.99
N ILE A 45 -4.33 -10.52 -1.32
CA ILE A 45 -3.59 -9.29 -1.56
C ILE A 45 -2.28 -9.37 -0.80
N ARG A 46 -1.16 -9.25 -1.52
CA ARG A 46 0.16 -9.34 -0.92
C ARG A 46 0.81 -7.96 -0.82
N PHE A 47 1.31 -7.64 0.36
CA PHE A 47 2.09 -6.44 0.59
C PHE A 47 3.51 -6.65 0.04
N VAL A 48 3.86 -5.89 -1.00
CA VAL A 48 5.20 -5.96 -1.61
C VAL A 48 6.21 -5.15 -0.80
N GLY A 49 5.85 -3.94 -0.41
CA GLY A 49 6.73 -3.11 0.38
C GLY A 49 6.29 -1.67 0.49
N TRP A 50 7.01 -0.97 1.36
CA TRP A 50 6.96 0.47 1.49
C TRP A 50 8.35 1.00 1.15
N PHE A 51 8.41 1.90 0.18
CA PHE A 51 9.67 2.40 -0.37
C PHE A 51 9.70 3.92 -0.31
N ASN A 52 10.90 4.46 -0.09
CA ASN A 52 11.16 5.88 -0.31
C ASN A 52 11.45 6.08 -1.80
N VAL A 53 10.86 7.14 -2.37
CA VAL A 53 11.20 7.57 -3.73
C VAL A 53 12.35 8.56 -3.62
N THR A 54 13.53 8.17 -4.07
CA THR A 54 14.75 8.95 -3.86
C THR A 54 14.95 10.05 -4.89
N GLU A 55 14.40 9.90 -6.08
CA GLU A 55 14.47 10.92 -7.14
C GLU A 55 13.41 10.68 -8.20
N GLY A 56 13.20 11.68 -9.05
CA GLY A 56 12.32 11.57 -10.21
C GLY A 56 10.84 11.80 -9.94
N SER A 57 10.46 12.24 -8.73
CA SER A 57 9.06 12.45 -8.38
C SER A 57 8.87 13.53 -7.32
N THR A 58 7.68 14.12 -7.31
CA THR A 58 7.24 15.00 -6.22
C THR A 58 6.71 14.17 -5.03
N TRP A 59 6.51 12.87 -5.21
CA TRP A 59 6.12 11.94 -4.16
C TRP A 59 7.38 11.37 -3.53
N ASN A 60 7.42 11.28 -2.19
CA ASN A 60 8.60 10.75 -1.51
C ASN A 60 8.39 9.37 -0.88
N ASN A 61 7.18 8.85 -0.94
CA ASN A 61 6.88 7.50 -0.45
C ASN A 61 5.96 6.76 -1.41
N VAL A 62 6.09 5.43 -1.47
CA VAL A 62 5.18 4.56 -2.19
C VAL A 62 4.98 3.26 -1.43
N VAL A 63 3.71 2.82 -1.36
CA VAL A 63 3.33 1.48 -0.88
C VAL A 63 2.84 0.69 -2.07
N ILE A 64 3.31 -0.55 -2.20
CA ILE A 64 2.96 -1.43 -3.31
C ILE A 64 2.27 -2.68 -2.80
N LEU A 65 1.10 -2.95 -3.37
CA LEU A 65 0.33 -4.18 -3.14
C LEU A 65 0.27 -4.97 -4.44
N ASP A 66 0.40 -6.28 -4.33
CA ASP A 66 0.20 -7.21 -5.43
C ASP A 66 -1.20 -7.80 -5.30
N LEU A 67 -2.03 -7.59 -6.32
CA LEU A 67 -3.42 -8.02 -6.32
C LEU A 67 -3.57 -9.33 -7.10
N PRO A 68 -4.40 -10.27 -6.63
CA PRO A 68 -4.65 -11.49 -7.41
C PRO A 68 -5.38 -11.21 -8.72
N ASN A 69 -6.25 -10.20 -8.73
CA ASN A 69 -6.98 -9.72 -9.90
C ASN A 69 -7.62 -8.37 -9.58
N TYR A 70 -8.21 -7.69 -10.57
CA TYR A 70 -8.89 -6.42 -10.33
C TYR A 70 -10.21 -6.57 -9.57
N ALA A 71 -10.88 -7.71 -9.70
CA ALA A 71 -12.17 -7.93 -9.01
C ALA A 71 -12.04 -7.85 -7.48
N VAL A 72 -10.87 -8.13 -6.94
CA VAL A 72 -10.63 -8.05 -5.49
C VAL A 72 -10.78 -6.63 -4.94
N LEU A 73 -10.67 -5.61 -5.79
CA LEU A 73 -10.77 -4.22 -5.36
C LEU A 73 -12.12 -3.88 -4.76
N ASP A 74 -13.21 -4.45 -5.27
CA ASP A 74 -14.54 -4.24 -4.69
C ASP A 74 -14.58 -4.72 -3.25
N ARG A 75 -13.99 -5.88 -2.98
CA ARG A 75 -13.91 -6.44 -1.64
C ARG A 75 -12.96 -5.64 -0.74
N LEU A 76 -11.85 -5.18 -1.28
CA LEU A 76 -10.90 -4.36 -0.53
C LEU A 76 -11.55 -3.05 -0.08
N TYR A 77 -12.22 -2.36 -0.98
CA TYR A 77 -12.86 -1.07 -0.67
C TYR A 77 -14.08 -1.22 0.22
N ALA A 78 -14.71 -2.38 0.24
CA ALA A 78 -15.83 -2.68 1.13
C ALA A 78 -15.38 -3.15 2.52
N ASP A 79 -14.11 -3.49 2.68
CA ASP A 79 -13.59 -4.03 3.94
C ASP A 79 -13.52 -2.96 5.02
N SER A 80 -14.28 -3.13 6.10
CA SER A 80 -14.43 -2.10 7.12
C SER A 80 -13.14 -1.82 7.91
N SER A 81 -12.36 -2.84 8.21
CA SER A 81 -11.08 -2.67 8.92
C SER A 81 -10.07 -1.89 8.08
N THR A 82 -9.97 -2.23 6.79
CA THR A 82 -9.09 -1.55 5.85
C THR A 82 -9.51 -0.09 5.68
N ARG A 83 -10.82 0.17 5.58
CA ARG A 83 -11.34 1.53 5.45
C ARG A 83 -11.02 2.37 6.68
N ARG A 84 -11.15 1.82 7.88
CA ARG A 84 -10.83 2.53 9.12
C ARG A 84 -9.34 2.87 9.20
N LEU A 85 -8.49 1.91 8.89
CA LEU A 85 -7.05 2.13 8.87
C LEU A 85 -6.65 3.16 7.81
N GLY A 86 -7.18 3.01 6.59
CA GLY A 86 -6.92 3.94 5.50
C GLY A 86 -7.39 5.35 5.80
N HIS A 87 -8.56 5.49 6.42
CA HIS A 87 -9.10 6.77 6.82
C HIS A 87 -8.23 7.45 7.88
N TRP A 88 -7.79 6.68 8.89
CA TRP A 88 -6.88 7.19 9.92
C TRP A 88 -5.56 7.67 9.30
N ILE A 89 -4.97 6.89 8.40
CA ILE A 89 -3.72 7.26 7.73
C ILE A 89 -3.91 8.53 6.90
N ALA A 90 -5.00 8.60 6.12
CA ALA A 90 -5.27 9.74 5.26
C ALA A 90 -5.46 11.02 6.07
N GLU A 91 -6.12 10.97 7.22
CA GLU A 91 -6.36 12.15 8.05
C GLU A 91 -5.16 12.51 8.93
N SER A 92 -4.44 11.52 9.44
CA SER A 92 -3.43 11.74 10.47
C SER A 92 -2.01 11.84 9.93
N VAL A 93 -1.74 11.19 8.81
CA VAL A 93 -0.37 11.00 8.31
C VAL A 93 -0.15 11.60 6.93
N PHE A 94 -1.05 11.37 5.98
CA PHE A 94 -0.85 11.81 4.61
C PHE A 94 -1.15 13.30 4.44
N GLU A 95 -0.24 14.00 3.76
CA GLU A 95 -0.54 15.32 3.24
C GLU A 95 -1.39 15.22 1.98
N ARG A 96 -0.98 14.32 1.09
CA ARG A 96 -1.72 13.97 -0.13
C ARG A 96 -1.30 12.59 -0.60
N LYS A 97 -2.15 11.98 -1.43
CA LYS A 97 -1.87 10.66 -1.99
C LYS A 97 -2.34 10.55 -3.43
N HIS A 98 -1.77 9.59 -4.14
CA HIS A 98 -2.16 9.25 -5.50
C HIS A 98 -1.99 7.76 -5.70
N THR A 99 -3.04 7.09 -6.17
CA THR A 99 -3.01 5.65 -6.42
C THR A 99 -3.05 5.39 -7.91
N ILE A 100 -2.16 4.52 -8.39
CA ILE A 100 -2.16 4.02 -9.75
C ILE A 100 -2.16 2.51 -9.74
N PHE A 101 -2.64 1.92 -10.82
CA PHE A 101 -2.68 0.47 -11.01
C PHE A 101 -1.84 0.11 -12.22
N LEU A 102 -0.99 -0.89 -12.06
CA LEU A 102 -0.15 -1.39 -13.14
C LEU A 102 -0.59 -2.81 -13.49
N ARG A 103 -0.70 -3.07 -14.78
CA ARG A 103 -0.91 -4.41 -15.30
C ARG A 103 0.33 -4.85 -16.04
N GLU A 104 0.79 -6.05 -15.74
CA GLU A 104 1.91 -6.61 -16.45
C GLU A 104 1.56 -6.80 -17.92
N ARG A 105 2.41 -6.28 -18.79
CA ARG A 105 2.30 -6.42 -20.24
C ARG A 105 3.24 -7.46 -20.76
N MET A 106 4.46 -7.48 -20.18
CA MET A 106 5.51 -8.40 -20.58
C MET A 106 6.48 -8.58 -19.41
N GLY A 107 6.63 -9.80 -18.94
CA GLY A 107 7.59 -10.12 -17.89
C GLY A 107 9.00 -10.28 -18.43
N ALA A 108 9.98 -10.19 -17.56
CA ALA A 108 11.39 -10.31 -17.94
C ALA A 108 11.71 -11.65 -18.60
N ASP A 109 11.06 -12.71 -18.18
CA ASP A 109 11.21 -14.05 -18.77
C ASP A 109 10.75 -14.11 -20.22
N LEU A 110 9.85 -13.23 -20.66
CA LEU A 110 9.40 -13.15 -22.04
C LEU A 110 10.35 -12.30 -22.90
N VAL A 111 11.12 -11.39 -22.26
CA VAL A 111 12.04 -10.50 -22.96
C VAL A 111 13.38 -11.15 -23.21
N TYR A 112 13.88 -11.93 -22.25
CA TYR A 112 15.22 -12.46 -22.23
C TYR A 112 15.31 -13.96 -22.52
N HIS A 113 14.28 -14.53 -23.11
CA HIS A 113 14.36 -15.91 -23.56
C HIS A 113 15.26 -16.01 -24.79
N PRO A 114 16.40 -16.72 -24.70
CA PRO A 114 17.28 -16.91 -25.84
C PRO A 114 16.66 -17.82 -26.91
#